data_3f7d2b773f4bacf3200ae40ccff0a125
#
_entry.id   3f7d2b773f4bacf3200ae40ccff0a125
#
_cell.length_a   1.000
_cell.length_b   1.000
_cell.length_c   1.000
_cell.angle_alpha   90.00
_cell.angle_beta   90.00
_cell.angle_gamma   90.00
#
_symmetry.space_group_name_H-M   'P 1'
#
loop_
_entity.id
_entity.type
_entity.pdbx_description
1 polymer ?
#
loop_
_entity_poly.entity_id
_entity_poly.type
_entity_poly.pdbx_seq_one_letter_code
_entity_poly.pdbx_strand_id
1 'polypeptide(L)'
;MKNIFISLGLLISFNSLAEIGVTEEFIERFSSLPSYTGVDISPDGKMISVITKMPDDKRGLTIFDAEDLSLINTITLSNDEEISGYSWANNERLIIRIGYYDKKWGRGSGGEYFSINFDSTKPAYIFGRRSRAGSQKTKGKVVDKFSSGYIENSLEDDNKHVVLSVNEWSKSNTGSFTTSVKLNVYNGQQRKMGKSPLAGGQVRTDSKGIPRFAVGSDEDNNTVTMYRASKKDDWEVLSKTPF
;
A
#
# COMPACT_ATOMS: atom_id res chain seq x y z
N MET A 1 18.02 -31.72 -83.18
CA MET A 1 18.64 -30.97 -82.13
C MET A 1 17.56 -30.12 -81.43
N LYS A 2 17.10 -30.53 -80.27
CA LYS A 2 16.05 -29.82 -79.51
C LYS A 2 16.71 -29.03 -78.41
N ASN A 3 16.59 -27.71 -78.45
CA ASN A 3 17.09 -26.84 -77.40
C ASN A 3 16.03 -26.75 -76.28
N ILE A 4 16.44 -27.22 -75.10
CA ILE A 4 15.63 -27.08 -73.87
C ILE A 4 16.10 -25.80 -73.19
N PHE A 5 15.23 -24.79 -73.15
CA PHE A 5 15.41 -23.60 -72.31
C PHE A 5 14.90 -23.90 -70.90
N ILE A 6 15.84 -23.93 -69.91
CA ILE A 6 15.50 -24.02 -68.51
C ILE A 6 15.33 -22.58 -68.03
N SER A 7 14.09 -22.16 -67.75
CA SER A 7 13.78 -20.90 -67.07
C SER A 7 14.01 -21.09 -65.54
N LEU A 8 15.06 -20.47 -65.04
CA LEU A 8 15.35 -20.41 -63.64
C LEU A 8 14.49 -19.29 -63.00
N GLY A 9 13.35 -19.67 -62.42
CA GLY A 9 12.49 -18.75 -61.67
C GLY A 9 13.11 -18.34 -60.35
N LEU A 10 13.56 -17.10 -60.23
CA LEU A 10 14.05 -16.51 -58.99
C LEU A 10 12.86 -16.22 -58.07
N LEU A 11 12.63 -17.08 -57.08
CA LEU A 11 11.67 -16.82 -56.00
C LEU A 11 12.31 -15.82 -55.03
N ILE A 12 11.98 -14.55 -55.20
CA ILE A 12 12.26 -13.50 -54.22
C ILE A 12 11.19 -13.59 -53.13
N SER A 13 11.51 -14.27 -52.03
CA SER A 13 10.72 -14.21 -50.81
C SER A 13 10.92 -12.83 -50.16
N PHE A 14 9.94 -11.96 -50.30
CA PHE A 14 9.84 -10.76 -49.48
C PHE A 14 9.50 -11.19 -48.06
N ASN A 15 10.54 -11.24 -47.20
CA ASN A 15 10.32 -11.21 -45.76
C ASN A 15 9.79 -9.82 -45.43
N SER A 16 8.49 -9.64 -45.39
CA SER A 16 7.88 -8.49 -44.75
C SER A 16 8.09 -8.68 -43.23
N LEU A 17 9.21 -8.20 -42.72
CA LEU A 17 9.32 -7.87 -41.33
C LEU A 17 8.29 -6.77 -41.09
N ALA A 18 7.15 -7.14 -40.53
CA ALA A 18 6.26 -6.16 -39.94
C ALA A 18 7.02 -5.55 -38.79
N GLU A 19 7.74 -4.47 -39.06
CA GLU A 19 8.29 -3.61 -38.03
C GLU A 19 7.06 -3.06 -37.29
N ILE A 20 6.79 -3.64 -36.12
CA ILE A 20 5.83 -3.04 -35.19
C ILE A 20 6.46 -1.71 -34.82
N GLY A 21 6.13 -0.68 -35.58
CA GLY A 21 6.61 0.67 -35.36
C GLY A 21 6.07 1.16 -34.03
N VAL A 22 6.86 0.95 -32.98
CA VAL A 22 6.60 1.55 -31.68
C VAL A 22 6.84 3.05 -31.86
N THR A 23 5.76 3.78 -32.11
CA THR A 23 5.82 5.24 -32.25
C THR A 23 6.04 5.89 -30.88
N GLU A 24 6.62 7.08 -30.87
CA GLU A 24 6.78 7.89 -29.66
C GLU A 24 5.43 8.14 -28.98
N GLU A 25 4.38 8.38 -29.76
CA GLU A 25 3.00 8.50 -29.29
C GLU A 25 2.51 7.22 -28.58
N PHE A 26 2.84 6.04 -29.12
CA PHE A 26 2.48 4.77 -28.49
C PHE A 26 3.20 4.59 -27.14
N ILE A 27 4.51 4.91 -27.10
CA ILE A 27 5.28 4.86 -25.85
C ILE A 27 4.70 5.82 -24.83
N GLU A 28 4.40 7.06 -25.23
CA GLU A 28 3.82 8.07 -24.34
C GLU A 28 2.46 7.63 -23.79
N ARG A 29 1.57 7.12 -24.65
CA ARG A 29 0.25 6.60 -24.21
C ARG A 29 0.37 5.41 -23.29
N PHE A 30 1.30 4.50 -23.55
CA PHE A 30 1.50 3.30 -22.74
C PHE A 30 2.19 3.57 -21.40
N SER A 31 3.07 4.57 -21.36
CA SER A 31 3.80 4.98 -20.16
C SER A 31 3.06 6.05 -19.34
N SER A 32 2.00 6.66 -19.89
CA SER A 32 1.24 7.68 -19.18
C SER A 32 0.52 7.09 -17.96
N LEU A 33 0.51 7.85 -16.87
CA LEU A 33 -0.28 7.50 -15.70
C LEU A 33 -1.77 7.59 -16.03
N PRO A 34 -2.59 6.64 -15.56
CA PRO A 34 -4.02 6.77 -15.63
C PRO A 34 -4.47 8.04 -14.88
N SER A 35 -5.47 8.73 -15.44
CA SER A 35 -6.00 9.97 -14.83
C SER A 35 -6.61 9.73 -13.46
N TYR A 36 -7.16 8.53 -13.24
CA TYR A 36 -7.83 8.12 -12.01
C TYR A 36 -7.39 6.73 -11.60
N THR A 37 -7.12 6.55 -10.31
CA THR A 37 -6.79 5.25 -9.70
C THR A 37 -7.32 5.19 -8.28
N GLY A 38 -7.43 4.01 -7.69
CA GLY A 38 -7.73 3.83 -6.27
C GLY A 38 -9.04 4.52 -5.85
N VAL A 39 -10.15 4.16 -6.49
CA VAL A 39 -11.49 4.65 -6.11
C VAL A 39 -11.95 3.95 -4.84
N ASP A 40 -12.51 4.70 -3.89
CA ASP A 40 -13.09 4.20 -2.67
C ASP A 40 -14.31 5.04 -2.26
N ILE A 41 -15.17 4.49 -1.40
CA ILE A 41 -16.38 5.16 -0.90
C ILE A 41 -16.24 5.33 0.60
N SER A 42 -16.69 6.49 1.13
CA SER A 42 -16.75 6.71 2.57
C SER A 42 -17.62 5.67 3.26
N PRO A 43 -17.39 5.30 4.53
CA PRO A 43 -18.15 4.25 5.21
C PRO A 43 -19.67 4.49 5.27
N ASP A 44 -20.12 5.74 5.24
CA ASP A 44 -21.53 6.11 5.20
C ASP A 44 -22.11 6.22 3.76
N GLY A 45 -21.29 5.96 2.74
CA GLY A 45 -21.71 5.98 1.34
C GLY A 45 -21.90 7.35 0.72
N LYS A 46 -21.59 8.44 1.44
CA LYS A 46 -21.91 9.81 0.98
C LYS A 46 -20.83 10.46 0.12
N MET A 47 -19.60 9.95 0.15
CA MET A 47 -18.48 10.51 -0.60
C MET A 47 -17.76 9.44 -1.39
N ILE A 48 -17.35 9.79 -2.60
CA ILE A 48 -16.46 9.02 -3.45
C ILE A 48 -15.10 9.70 -3.43
N SER A 49 -14.05 8.95 -3.20
CA SER A 49 -12.67 9.43 -3.23
C SER A 49 -11.87 8.72 -4.32
N VAL A 50 -10.99 9.46 -4.97
CA VAL A 50 -10.25 8.97 -6.15
C VAL A 50 -8.84 9.54 -6.13
N ILE A 51 -7.82 8.70 -6.32
CA ILE A 51 -6.48 9.19 -6.61
C ILE A 51 -6.47 9.74 -8.03
N THR A 52 -6.12 11.03 -8.17
CA THR A 52 -6.18 11.77 -9.43
C THR A 52 -4.77 12.21 -9.84
N LYS A 53 -4.47 12.09 -11.11
CA LYS A 53 -3.25 12.67 -11.70
C LYS A 53 -3.35 14.20 -11.68
N MET A 54 -2.36 14.87 -11.08
CA MET A 54 -2.22 16.32 -11.03
C MET A 54 -1.43 16.83 -12.25
N PRO A 55 -1.48 18.15 -12.58
CA PRO A 55 -0.75 18.72 -13.72
C PRO A 55 0.76 18.55 -13.68
N ASP A 56 1.34 18.36 -12.48
CA ASP A 56 2.78 18.12 -12.26
C ASP A 56 3.17 16.63 -12.28
N ASP A 57 2.32 15.77 -12.83
CA ASP A 57 2.44 14.31 -12.86
C ASP A 57 2.40 13.62 -11.49
N LYS A 58 2.22 14.36 -10.40
CA LYS A 58 2.00 13.78 -9.08
C LYS A 58 0.58 13.25 -8.93
N ARG A 59 0.34 12.59 -7.81
CA ARG A 59 -0.95 12.05 -7.44
C ARG A 59 -1.54 12.83 -6.27
N GLY A 60 -2.72 13.38 -6.47
CA GLY A 60 -3.58 13.95 -5.43
C GLY A 60 -4.75 13.04 -5.09
N LEU A 61 -5.56 13.41 -4.12
CA LEU A 61 -6.80 12.72 -3.76
C LEU A 61 -7.96 13.68 -3.94
N THR A 62 -8.86 13.36 -4.85
CA THR A 62 -10.06 14.14 -5.14
C THR A 62 -11.28 13.46 -4.52
N ILE A 63 -12.14 14.25 -3.91
CA ILE A 63 -13.31 13.79 -3.18
C ILE A 63 -14.56 14.44 -3.79
N PHE A 64 -15.52 13.60 -4.09
CA PHE A 64 -16.80 13.97 -4.71
C PHE A 64 -17.97 13.60 -3.78
N ASP A 65 -19.06 14.31 -3.90
CA ASP A 65 -20.35 13.86 -3.40
C ASP A 65 -20.78 12.60 -4.15
N ALA A 66 -21.33 11.61 -3.46
CA ALA A 66 -21.71 10.35 -4.07
C ALA A 66 -23.06 10.41 -4.81
N GLU A 67 -23.89 11.40 -4.54
CA GLU A 67 -25.23 11.53 -5.15
C GLU A 67 -25.16 12.24 -6.49
N ASP A 68 -24.46 13.38 -6.58
CA ASP A 68 -24.45 14.22 -7.76
C ASP A 68 -23.07 14.34 -8.43
N LEU A 69 -22.06 13.70 -7.88
CA LEU A 69 -20.65 13.74 -8.31
C LEU A 69 -20.03 15.14 -8.33
N SER A 70 -20.59 16.07 -7.56
CA SER A 70 -20.00 17.40 -7.38
C SER A 70 -18.68 17.31 -6.63
N LEU A 71 -17.71 18.15 -7.02
CA LEU A 71 -16.42 18.22 -6.36
C LEU A 71 -16.56 18.80 -4.95
N ILE A 72 -16.17 18.04 -3.94
CA ILE A 72 -16.10 18.49 -2.55
C ILE A 72 -14.72 19.10 -2.25
N ASN A 73 -13.65 18.37 -2.53
CA ASN A 73 -12.29 18.81 -2.19
C ASN A 73 -11.23 18.07 -3.02
N THR A 74 -10.03 18.65 -3.08
CA THR A 74 -8.83 17.98 -3.60
C THR A 74 -7.67 18.18 -2.62
N ILE A 75 -7.14 17.07 -2.13
CA ILE A 75 -6.00 17.02 -1.21
C ILE A 75 -4.74 16.74 -2.02
N THR A 76 -3.73 17.61 -1.88
CA THR A 76 -2.40 17.44 -2.45
C THR A 76 -1.34 17.52 -1.35
N LEU A 77 -0.21 16.90 -1.57
CA LEU A 77 0.94 16.98 -0.66
C LEU A 77 1.97 17.98 -1.19
N SER A 78 2.81 18.49 -0.29
CA SER A 78 3.83 19.51 -0.63
C SER A 78 5.11 18.87 -1.13
N ASN A 79 5.95 19.68 -1.78
CA ASN A 79 7.27 19.29 -2.30
C ASN A 79 7.19 18.15 -3.31
N ASP A 80 8.09 17.16 -3.22
CA ASP A 80 8.14 15.98 -4.08
C ASP A 80 7.26 14.83 -3.58
N GLU A 81 6.34 15.11 -2.66
CA GLU A 81 5.43 14.13 -2.10
C GLU A 81 4.18 13.97 -2.95
N GLU A 82 3.69 12.74 -3.01
CA GLU A 82 2.42 12.39 -3.67
C GLU A 82 1.63 11.37 -2.83
N ILE A 83 0.38 11.18 -3.18
CA ILE A 83 -0.48 10.19 -2.55
C ILE A 83 -0.25 8.83 -3.22
N SER A 84 0.45 7.91 -2.55
CA SER A 84 0.70 6.56 -3.06
C SER A 84 -0.41 5.56 -2.75
N GLY A 85 -1.33 5.92 -1.87
CA GLY A 85 -2.48 5.15 -1.47
C GLY A 85 -3.22 5.82 -0.32
N TYR A 86 -4.44 5.41 -0.06
CA TYR A 86 -5.23 5.94 1.05
C TYR A 86 -6.29 4.92 1.50
N SER A 87 -6.91 5.20 2.63
CA SER A 87 -8.12 4.52 3.11
C SER A 87 -8.95 5.45 3.99
N TRP A 88 -10.26 5.23 4.04
CA TRP A 88 -11.12 5.87 5.01
C TRP A 88 -10.93 5.21 6.39
N ALA A 89 -10.68 6.02 7.41
CA ALA A 89 -10.68 5.56 8.80
C ALA A 89 -12.08 5.65 9.42
N ASN A 90 -12.87 6.61 8.97
CA ASN A 90 -14.28 6.84 9.32
C ASN A 90 -14.91 7.79 8.28
N ASN A 91 -16.14 8.27 8.52
CA ASN A 91 -16.87 9.11 7.57
C ASN A 91 -16.25 10.49 7.30
N GLU A 92 -15.31 10.95 8.12
CA GLU A 92 -14.65 12.24 7.94
C GLU A 92 -13.13 12.14 7.73
N ARG A 93 -12.52 11.01 8.12
CA ARG A 93 -11.07 10.90 8.26
C ARG A 93 -10.44 9.97 7.26
N LEU A 94 -9.44 10.45 6.57
CA LEU A 94 -8.62 9.73 5.62
C LEU A 94 -7.24 9.43 6.21
N ILE A 95 -6.70 8.26 5.89
CA ILE A 95 -5.32 7.90 6.12
C ILE A 95 -4.63 7.81 4.77
N ILE A 96 -3.61 8.62 4.57
CA ILE A 96 -2.86 8.75 3.33
C ILE A 96 -1.49 8.12 3.51
N ARG A 97 -1.13 7.23 2.62
CA ARG A 97 0.22 6.71 2.50
C ARG A 97 1.03 7.67 1.62
N ILE A 98 2.09 8.22 2.19
CA ILE A 98 2.95 9.18 1.50
C ILE A 98 3.87 8.45 0.53
N GLY A 99 3.85 8.90 -0.72
CA GLY A 99 4.78 8.54 -1.76
C GLY A 99 5.68 9.72 -2.11
N TYR A 100 6.70 9.44 -2.89
CA TYR A 100 7.61 10.42 -3.47
C TYR A 100 7.70 10.18 -4.97
N TYR A 101 7.72 11.26 -5.72
CA TYR A 101 7.96 11.24 -7.15
C TYR A 101 9.28 11.92 -7.46
N ASP A 102 10.21 11.16 -8.01
CA ASP A 102 11.48 11.66 -8.52
C ASP A 102 11.58 11.34 -10.01
N LYS A 103 11.87 12.34 -10.83
CA LYS A 103 11.94 12.17 -12.30
C LYS A 103 13.01 11.19 -12.75
N LYS A 104 14.07 10.99 -11.97
CA LYS A 104 15.18 10.08 -12.28
C LYS A 104 14.95 8.67 -11.73
N TRP A 105 14.43 8.58 -10.50
CA TRP A 105 14.33 7.31 -9.75
C TRP A 105 12.91 6.74 -9.75
N GLY A 106 11.95 7.48 -10.30
CA GLY A 106 10.55 7.08 -10.34
C GLY A 106 9.82 7.28 -9.00
N ARG A 107 8.81 6.45 -8.75
CA ARG A 107 7.95 6.53 -7.57
C ARG A 107 8.40 5.60 -6.46
N GLY A 108 8.37 6.11 -5.24
CA GLY A 108 8.72 5.36 -4.04
C GLY A 108 7.81 5.71 -2.86
N SER A 109 7.95 4.98 -1.75
CA SER A 109 7.26 5.28 -0.50
C SER A 109 8.21 5.09 0.66
N GLY A 110 8.25 6.06 1.58
CA GLY A 110 9.03 6.00 2.82
C GLY A 110 8.32 5.26 3.97
N GLY A 111 7.14 4.69 3.72
CA GLY A 111 6.36 3.99 4.76
C GLY A 111 5.71 4.92 5.79
N GLU A 112 5.60 6.22 5.49
CA GLU A 112 4.95 7.19 6.35
C GLU A 112 3.45 7.26 6.07
N TYR A 113 2.66 7.47 7.14
CA TYR A 113 1.24 7.73 7.05
C TYR A 113 0.90 9.11 7.59
N PHE A 114 0.13 9.82 6.79
CA PHE A 114 -0.46 11.11 7.09
C PHE A 114 -1.97 10.96 7.19
N SER A 115 -2.60 11.67 8.07
CA SER A 115 -4.05 11.59 8.25
C SER A 115 -4.65 12.99 8.27
N ILE A 116 -5.79 13.14 7.60
CA ILE A 116 -6.46 14.44 7.38
C ILE A 116 -7.96 14.20 7.19
N ASN A 117 -8.79 15.15 7.57
CA ASN A 117 -10.21 15.09 7.25
C ASN A 117 -10.44 15.39 5.76
N PHE A 118 -11.57 14.92 5.22
CA PHE A 118 -11.93 15.14 3.81
C PHE A 118 -11.99 16.63 3.42
N ASP A 119 -12.27 17.53 4.38
CA ASP A 119 -12.29 18.97 4.23
C ASP A 119 -10.93 19.65 4.43
N SER A 120 -9.86 18.89 4.43
CA SER A 120 -8.46 19.32 4.68
C SER A 120 -8.19 19.83 6.10
N THR A 121 -9.08 19.62 7.06
CA THR A 121 -8.86 19.99 8.46
C THR A 121 -8.11 18.90 9.24
N LYS A 122 -7.56 19.26 10.41
CA LYS A 122 -6.88 18.40 11.38
C LYS A 122 -5.74 17.53 10.79
N PRO A 123 -4.79 18.07 10.01
CA PRO A 123 -3.69 17.29 9.45
C PRO A 123 -2.76 16.75 10.54
N ALA A 124 -2.29 15.50 10.41
CA ALA A 124 -1.35 14.88 11.35
C ALA A 124 -0.51 13.78 10.70
N TYR A 125 0.80 13.76 10.96
CA TYR A 125 1.63 12.57 10.69
C TYR A 125 1.41 11.56 11.81
N ILE A 126 0.82 10.43 11.47
CA ILE A 126 0.39 9.41 12.44
C ILE A 126 1.34 8.22 12.55
N PHE A 127 2.18 7.99 11.53
CA PHE A 127 3.18 6.92 11.54
C PHE A 127 4.40 7.30 10.69
N GLY A 128 5.57 6.78 11.04
CA GLY A 128 6.83 7.01 10.35
C GLY A 128 7.69 8.10 10.99
N ARG A 129 8.73 8.53 10.28
CA ARG A 129 9.79 9.43 10.82
C ARG A 129 9.26 10.76 11.37
N ARG A 130 8.22 11.33 10.74
CA ARG A 130 7.62 12.62 11.11
C ARG A 130 6.51 12.52 12.14
N SER A 131 6.11 11.31 12.53
CA SER A 131 5.08 11.13 13.53
C SER A 131 5.55 11.64 14.90
N ARG A 132 4.76 12.54 15.52
CA ARG A 132 5.03 13.07 16.86
C ARG A 132 4.93 12.00 17.96
N ALA A 133 4.21 10.92 17.73
CA ALA A 133 4.08 9.83 18.69
C ALA A 133 5.41 9.15 19.02
N GLY A 134 6.38 9.17 18.09
CA GLY A 134 7.75 8.69 18.33
C GLY A 134 8.60 9.61 19.21
N SER A 135 8.17 10.85 19.48
CA SER A 135 8.91 11.83 20.28
C SER A 135 8.43 11.94 21.73
N GLN A 136 7.25 11.42 22.04
CA GLN A 136 6.76 11.38 23.43
C GLN A 136 7.29 10.12 24.11
N LYS A 137 7.94 10.30 25.27
CA LYS A 137 8.35 9.23 26.20
C LYS A 137 7.12 8.55 26.81
N THR A 138 6.34 7.86 26.00
CA THR A 138 5.28 7.00 26.49
C THR A 138 5.89 5.70 27.02
N LYS A 139 5.49 5.25 28.18
CA LYS A 139 5.86 3.95 28.77
C LYS A 139 5.42 2.84 27.79
N GLY A 140 6.37 2.26 27.12
CA GLY A 140 6.19 1.26 26.09
C GLY A 140 6.76 1.79 24.78
N LYS A 141 8.01 1.40 24.46
CA LYS A 141 8.64 1.69 23.17
C LYS A 141 7.72 1.23 22.08
N VAL A 142 7.10 2.16 21.43
CA VAL A 142 6.32 1.92 20.25
C VAL A 142 7.18 2.31 19.07
N VAL A 143 7.41 1.37 18.26
CA VAL A 143 7.89 1.38 16.88
C VAL A 143 8.83 2.53 16.53
N ASP A 144 10.04 2.16 16.30
CA ASP A 144 11.14 3.04 15.96
C ASP A 144 10.92 3.75 14.61
N LYS A 145 11.64 4.84 14.40
CA LYS A 145 11.69 5.66 13.16
C LYS A 145 12.08 4.87 11.91
N PHE A 146 12.60 3.66 12.07
CA PHE A 146 13.04 2.75 11.01
C PHE A 146 12.14 1.52 10.95
N SER A 147 10.88 1.74 10.61
CA SER A 147 9.91 0.67 10.42
C SER A 147 9.03 0.98 9.22
N SER A 148 8.55 -0.06 8.58
CA SER A 148 7.47 0.02 7.62
C SER A 148 6.20 -0.52 8.22
N GLY A 149 5.06 -0.04 7.74
CA GLY A 149 3.77 -0.50 8.20
C GLY A 149 2.75 -0.54 7.08
N TYR A 150 1.70 -1.31 7.27
CA TYR A 150 0.52 -1.28 6.43
C TYR A 150 -0.74 -1.33 7.28
N ILE A 151 -1.77 -0.61 6.84
CA ILE A 151 -3.10 -0.67 7.46
C ILE A 151 -3.67 -2.05 7.20
N GLU A 152 -3.98 -2.78 8.25
CA GLU A 152 -4.48 -4.15 8.17
C GLU A 152 -6.01 -4.19 8.24
N ASN A 153 -6.57 -3.41 9.16
CA ASN A 153 -8.00 -3.42 9.41
C ASN A 153 -8.46 -2.09 10.00
N SER A 154 -9.66 -1.64 9.59
CA SER A 154 -10.46 -0.65 10.32
C SER A 154 -11.25 -1.40 11.38
N LEU A 155 -11.38 -0.81 12.56
CA LEU A 155 -12.10 -1.43 13.67
C LEU A 155 -13.60 -1.08 13.58
N GLU A 156 -14.45 -2.10 13.61
CA GLU A 156 -15.89 -1.95 13.35
C GLU A 156 -16.58 -0.93 14.28
N ASP A 157 -16.26 -0.94 15.57
CA ASP A 157 -16.87 -0.06 16.58
C ASP A 157 -15.94 1.06 17.06
N ASP A 158 -14.90 1.38 16.31
CA ASP A 158 -13.87 2.33 16.73
C ASP A 158 -13.46 3.28 15.62
N ASN A 159 -14.13 4.39 15.53
CA ASN A 159 -13.89 5.44 14.54
C ASN A 159 -12.62 6.28 14.77
N LYS A 160 -11.85 5.99 15.82
CA LYS A 160 -10.62 6.71 16.16
C LYS A 160 -9.35 5.93 15.92
N HIS A 161 -9.45 4.64 15.70
CA HIS A 161 -8.30 3.80 15.56
C HIS A 161 -8.40 2.84 14.38
N VAL A 162 -7.24 2.44 13.87
CA VAL A 162 -7.06 1.36 12.91
C VAL A 162 -6.02 0.39 13.43
N VAL A 163 -5.98 -0.80 12.86
CA VAL A 163 -4.89 -1.76 13.11
C VAL A 163 -3.82 -1.55 12.05
N LEU A 164 -2.61 -1.28 12.50
CA LEU A 164 -1.42 -1.19 11.67
C LEU A 164 -0.50 -2.37 12.00
N SER A 165 -0.14 -3.14 10.98
CA SER A 165 0.92 -4.14 11.06
C SER A 165 2.26 -3.48 10.77
N VAL A 166 3.19 -3.59 11.71
CA VAL A 166 4.48 -2.89 11.69
C VAL A 166 5.62 -3.88 11.63
N ASN A 167 6.49 -3.70 10.66
CA ASN A 167 7.76 -4.40 10.53
C ASN A 167 8.90 -3.44 10.91
N GLU A 168 9.59 -3.75 12.00
CA GLU A 168 10.82 -3.04 12.37
C GLU A 168 11.96 -3.53 11.48
N TRP A 169 12.78 -2.61 10.99
CA TRP A 169 13.98 -3.00 10.26
C TRP A 169 14.96 -3.65 11.25
N SER A 170 15.24 -4.91 11.00
CA SER A 170 16.17 -5.69 11.83
C SER A 170 17.51 -5.86 11.15
N LYS A 171 18.58 -5.77 11.93
CA LYS A 171 19.93 -6.17 11.52
C LYS A 171 20.19 -7.67 11.79
N SER A 172 19.22 -8.38 12.36
CA SER A 172 19.34 -9.79 12.68
C SER A 172 19.14 -10.67 11.46
N ASN A 173 19.93 -11.71 11.34
CA ASN A 173 19.80 -12.73 10.30
C ASN A 173 18.50 -13.54 10.43
N THR A 174 17.86 -13.50 11.58
CA THR A 174 16.56 -14.17 11.83
C THR A 174 15.36 -13.36 11.32
N GLY A 175 15.60 -12.17 10.77
CA GLY A 175 14.54 -11.30 10.28
C GLY A 175 13.82 -10.51 11.38
N SER A 176 12.80 -9.76 10.98
CA SER A 176 11.95 -9.00 11.87
C SER A 176 10.62 -9.73 12.12
N PHE A 177 10.01 -9.45 13.26
CA PHE A 177 8.69 -10.00 13.60
C PHE A 177 7.66 -8.89 13.52
N THR A 178 6.63 -9.10 12.72
CA THR A 178 5.53 -8.14 12.57
C THR A 178 4.82 -7.92 13.91
N THR A 179 4.64 -6.66 14.26
CA THR A 179 3.89 -6.23 15.45
C THR A 179 2.59 -5.56 15.01
N SER A 180 1.46 -6.05 15.48
CA SER A 180 0.18 -5.37 15.30
C SER A 180 0.00 -4.29 16.37
N VAL A 181 -0.33 -3.09 15.94
CA VAL A 181 -0.59 -1.95 16.82
C VAL A 181 -1.96 -1.35 16.52
N LYS A 182 -2.66 -0.93 17.56
CA LYS A 182 -3.84 -0.08 17.46
C LYS A 182 -3.35 1.36 17.37
N LEU A 183 -3.55 2.00 16.20
CA LEU A 183 -3.07 3.34 15.87
C LEU A 183 -4.20 4.35 15.93
N ASN A 184 -4.04 5.42 16.72
CA ASN A 184 -5.00 6.53 16.74
C ASN A 184 -4.80 7.40 15.51
N VAL A 185 -5.85 7.54 14.68
CA VAL A 185 -5.82 8.25 13.40
C VAL A 185 -5.79 9.77 13.52
N TYR A 186 -5.96 10.33 14.71
CA TYR A 186 -5.94 11.79 14.94
C TYR A 186 -4.61 12.28 15.50
N ASN A 187 -3.89 11.45 16.26
CA ASN A 187 -2.68 11.90 16.95
C ASN A 187 -1.48 10.93 16.84
N GLY A 188 -1.65 9.78 16.19
CA GLY A 188 -0.59 8.80 15.98
C GLY A 188 -0.21 7.99 17.24
N GLN A 189 -0.95 8.10 18.34
CA GLN A 189 -0.71 7.24 19.51
C GLN A 189 -0.93 5.78 19.15
N GLN A 190 -0.05 4.92 19.65
CA GLN A 190 -0.04 3.51 19.31
C GLN A 190 -0.15 2.66 20.57
N ARG A 191 -0.89 1.55 20.47
CA ARG A 191 -0.96 0.52 21.50
C ARG A 191 -0.69 -0.84 20.88
N LYS A 192 0.33 -1.55 21.39
CA LYS A 192 0.67 -2.90 20.92
C LYS A 192 -0.49 -3.87 21.19
N MET A 193 -0.90 -4.58 20.17
CA MET A 193 -1.94 -5.61 20.22
C MET A 193 -1.37 -7.02 20.29
N GLY A 194 -0.28 -7.28 19.58
CA GLY A 194 0.41 -8.56 19.56
C GLY A 194 1.61 -8.54 18.62
N LYS A 195 2.31 -9.66 18.57
CA LYS A 195 3.48 -9.87 17.70
C LYS A 195 3.31 -11.20 16.98
N SER A 196 3.77 -11.28 15.73
CA SER A 196 3.86 -12.54 14.99
C SER A 196 4.74 -13.54 15.75
N PRO A 197 4.39 -14.81 15.81
CA PRO A 197 5.26 -15.87 16.33
C PRO A 197 6.35 -16.26 15.30
N LEU A 198 6.18 -15.87 14.03
CA LEU A 198 7.06 -16.21 12.91
C LEU A 198 7.85 -14.98 12.46
N ALA A 199 9.14 -15.15 12.22
CA ALA A 199 9.99 -14.12 11.64
C ALA A 199 9.57 -13.84 10.18
N GLY A 200 9.53 -12.57 9.78
CA GLY A 200 9.03 -12.17 8.46
C GLY A 200 7.55 -12.45 8.22
N GLY A 201 6.85 -13.01 9.21
CA GLY A 201 5.46 -13.42 9.09
C GLY A 201 4.48 -12.26 9.06
N GLN A 202 3.41 -12.44 8.30
CA GLN A 202 2.24 -11.56 8.33
C GLN A 202 1.30 -11.97 9.45
N VAL A 203 0.57 -11.00 10.00
CA VAL A 203 -0.45 -11.23 11.02
C VAL A 203 -1.80 -10.81 10.47
N ARG A 204 -2.86 -11.55 10.82
CA ARG A 204 -4.25 -11.16 10.56
C ARG A 204 -4.99 -11.04 11.88
N THR A 205 -5.71 -9.93 12.02
CA THR A 205 -6.47 -9.62 13.22
C THR A 205 -7.97 -9.87 13.03
N ASP A 206 -8.67 -10.08 14.14
CA ASP A 206 -10.14 -10.06 14.15
C ASP A 206 -10.66 -8.59 14.10
N SER A 207 -11.99 -8.41 14.06
CA SER A 207 -12.65 -7.08 14.04
C SER A 207 -12.34 -6.20 15.25
N LYS A 208 -11.81 -6.77 16.33
CA LYS A 208 -11.35 -6.05 17.52
C LYS A 208 -9.86 -5.73 17.50
N GLY A 209 -9.17 -6.08 16.42
CA GLY A 209 -7.73 -5.86 16.22
C GLY A 209 -6.85 -6.84 16.99
N ILE A 210 -7.38 -7.99 17.41
CA ILE A 210 -6.59 -9.02 18.11
C ILE A 210 -5.98 -9.94 17.06
N PRO A 211 -4.64 -10.12 17.03
CA PRO A 211 -3.99 -11.07 16.14
C PRO A 211 -4.50 -12.49 16.36
N ARG A 212 -5.04 -13.12 15.32
CA ARG A 212 -5.63 -14.45 15.36
C ARG A 212 -4.93 -15.45 14.45
N PHE A 213 -4.39 -14.99 13.34
CA PHE A 213 -3.63 -15.79 12.40
C PHE A 213 -2.25 -15.19 12.18
N ALA A 214 -1.28 -16.04 11.94
CA ALA A 214 0.05 -15.66 11.49
C ALA A 214 0.47 -16.59 10.35
N VAL A 215 1.03 -16.02 9.28
CA VAL A 215 1.57 -16.76 8.14
C VAL A 215 3.00 -16.32 7.92
N GLY A 216 3.91 -17.25 7.81
CA GLY A 216 5.33 -16.96 7.61
C GLY A 216 6.12 -18.22 7.33
N SER A 217 7.44 -18.15 7.44
CA SER A 217 8.32 -19.31 7.26
C SER A 217 8.91 -19.75 8.60
N ASP A 218 9.13 -21.06 8.73
CA ASP A 218 9.94 -21.62 9.82
C ASP A 218 11.44 -21.64 9.45
N GLU A 219 12.26 -22.22 10.32
CA GLU A 219 13.72 -22.30 10.14
C GLU A 219 14.12 -23.16 8.93
N ASP A 220 13.26 -24.08 8.51
CA ASP A 220 13.46 -24.95 7.33
C ASP A 220 12.88 -24.35 6.04
N ASN A 221 12.42 -23.07 6.06
CA ASN A 221 11.73 -22.38 4.97
C ASN A 221 10.36 -22.97 4.57
N ASN A 222 9.75 -23.81 5.39
CA ASN A 222 8.37 -24.25 5.13
C ASN A 222 7.41 -23.07 5.39
N THR A 223 6.37 -22.96 4.56
CA THR A 223 5.28 -22.02 4.83
C THR A 223 4.42 -22.54 5.98
N VAL A 224 4.34 -21.76 7.05
CA VAL A 224 3.59 -22.14 8.25
C VAL A 224 2.44 -21.15 8.47
N THR A 225 1.25 -21.70 8.69
CA THR A 225 0.08 -20.95 9.15
C THR A 225 -0.21 -21.32 10.60
N MET A 226 -0.28 -20.31 11.45
CA MET A 226 -0.58 -20.48 12.87
C MET A 226 -1.86 -19.74 13.24
N TYR A 227 -2.54 -20.26 14.26
CA TYR A 227 -3.79 -19.70 14.79
C TYR A 227 -3.74 -19.67 16.30
N ARG A 228 -4.50 -18.76 16.90
CA ARG A 228 -4.85 -18.79 18.34
C ARG A 228 -6.28 -18.33 18.58
N ALA A 229 -6.97 -18.97 19.52
CA ALA A 229 -8.37 -18.72 19.84
C ALA A 229 -8.60 -17.39 20.58
N SER A 230 -7.63 -16.91 21.35
CA SER A 230 -7.67 -15.59 22.00
C SER A 230 -6.29 -15.00 22.18
N LYS A 231 -6.20 -13.74 22.66
CA LYS A 231 -4.92 -13.09 22.96
C LYS A 231 -4.13 -13.81 24.08
N LYS A 232 -4.82 -14.57 24.92
CA LYS A 232 -4.21 -15.25 26.07
C LYS A 232 -3.71 -16.66 25.72
N ASP A 233 -4.19 -17.19 24.61
CA ASP A 233 -3.85 -18.55 24.20
C ASP A 233 -2.54 -18.57 23.40
N ASP A 234 -1.87 -19.71 23.45
CA ASP A 234 -0.68 -19.98 22.66
C ASP A 234 -1.02 -20.11 21.17
N TRP A 235 -0.02 -19.95 20.33
CA TRP A 235 -0.14 -20.15 18.92
C TRP A 235 -0.05 -21.64 18.57
N GLU A 236 -1.00 -22.13 17.78
CA GLU A 236 -1.07 -23.52 17.30
C GLU A 236 -0.81 -23.54 15.79
N VAL A 237 -0.06 -24.53 15.30
CA VAL A 237 0.17 -24.73 13.87
C VAL A 237 -1.08 -25.33 13.24
N LEU A 238 -1.69 -24.62 12.30
CA LEU A 238 -2.82 -25.12 11.50
C LEU A 238 -2.36 -25.89 10.27
N SER A 239 -1.32 -25.39 9.61
CA SER A 239 -0.77 -26.04 8.42
C SER A 239 0.73 -25.72 8.29
N LYS A 240 1.43 -26.68 7.69
CA LYS A 240 2.82 -26.56 7.30
C LYS A 240 2.98 -27.14 5.91
N THR A 241 3.42 -26.32 4.96
CA THR A 241 3.65 -26.70 3.56
C THR A 241 5.14 -26.62 3.28
N PRO A 242 5.78 -27.68 2.82
CA PRO A 242 7.19 -27.66 2.42
C PRO A 242 7.43 -26.65 1.30
N PHE A 243 8.67 -26.11 1.27
CA PHE A 243 9.15 -25.22 0.21
C PHE A 243 9.37 -26.01 -1.10
#